data_1a7f8148f3387f42b21e39b5982443cf
#
_entry.id   1a7f8148f3387f42b21e39b5982443cf
#
_cell.length_a   1.000
_cell.length_b   1.000
_cell.length_c   1.000
_cell.angle_alpha   90.00
_cell.angle_beta   90.00
_cell.angle_gamma   90.00
#
_symmetry.space_group_name_H-M   'P 1'
#
loop_
_entity.id
_entity.type
_entity.pdbx_description
1 polymer ?
#
loop_
_entity_poly.entity_id
_entity_poly.type
_entity_poly.pdbx_seq_one_letter_code
_entity_poly.pdbx_strand_id
1 'polypeptide(L)'
;YSNRPDPSRNEEKGDDDIWVMERRGEGWGEPRNLGEPVSSAAPEFFPSLTRDGTLYFTRREPSGVEHIFRSRLQDGRYQEAEKLPAQVNSGQTRFNAFVAPDEGWIIVPTFGRTDSLGATDYYICFRSRDDTWSEAVNMGAALNSRGGSEYSASLSPDGKYLFFMSSRVPPREQWPAKLSAAWLQRLAAEPGIDNTSIYWVDARIIETLRPQGKARP
;
A
#
# COMPACT_ATOMS: atom_id res chain seq x y z
N TYR A 1 -0.08 12.16 -4.22
CA TYR A 1 -0.53 13.00 -3.09
C TYR A 1 0.50 14.09 -2.81
N SER A 2 0.09 15.14 -2.14
CA SER A 2 0.93 16.29 -1.85
C SER A 2 0.33 17.12 -0.71
N ASN A 3 1.20 17.67 0.13
CA ASN A 3 0.85 18.63 1.17
C ASN A 3 0.92 20.10 0.70
N ARG A 4 0.86 20.33 -0.61
CA ARG A 4 0.79 21.71 -1.11
C ARG A 4 -0.51 22.39 -0.68
N PRO A 5 -0.49 23.69 -0.36
CA PRO A 5 -1.72 24.42 -0.10
C PRO A 5 -2.68 24.32 -1.29
N ASP A 6 -3.96 24.12 -1.00
CA ASP A 6 -5.01 24.20 -2.01
C ASP A 6 -5.54 25.64 -2.08
N PRO A 7 -5.28 26.36 -3.19
CA PRO A 7 -5.76 27.74 -3.33
C PRO A 7 -7.28 27.87 -3.25
N SER A 8 -8.03 26.81 -3.56
CA SER A 8 -9.51 26.82 -3.50
C SER A 8 -10.03 26.75 -2.07
N ARG A 9 -9.23 26.29 -1.11
CA ARG A 9 -9.60 26.17 0.32
C ARG A 9 -9.10 27.34 1.16
N ASN A 10 -8.33 28.27 0.58
CA ASN A 10 -7.73 29.41 1.28
C ASN A 10 -6.84 28.98 2.48
N GLU A 11 -6.12 27.88 2.33
CA GLU A 11 -5.24 27.31 3.34
C GLU A 11 -3.80 27.79 3.13
N GLU A 12 -3.16 28.25 4.20
CA GLU A 12 -1.74 28.66 4.15
C GLU A 12 -0.79 27.44 4.11
N LYS A 13 -1.22 26.32 4.70
CA LYS A 13 -0.49 25.05 4.72
C LYS A 13 -1.49 23.91 4.61
N GLY A 14 -1.37 23.10 3.54
CA GLY A 14 -2.18 21.92 3.34
C GLY A 14 -1.70 20.74 4.19
N ASP A 15 -2.60 19.85 4.51
CA ASP A 15 -2.32 18.45 4.84
C ASP A 15 -2.05 17.65 3.55
N ASP A 16 -1.78 16.36 3.69
CA ASP A 16 -1.60 15.48 2.52
C ASP A 16 -2.95 15.22 1.85
N ASP A 17 -3.13 15.70 0.64
CA ASP A 17 -4.32 15.52 -0.20
C ASP A 17 -4.02 14.68 -1.44
N ILE A 18 -5.06 14.07 -2.03
CA ILE A 18 -4.97 13.38 -3.30
C ILE A 18 -5.13 14.39 -4.45
N TRP A 19 -4.12 14.44 -5.30
CA TRP A 19 -4.06 15.31 -6.47
C TRP A 19 -4.09 14.51 -7.76
N VAL A 20 -4.68 15.05 -8.81
CA VAL A 20 -4.73 14.43 -10.12
C VAL A 20 -4.15 15.37 -11.19
N MET A 21 -3.42 14.77 -12.11
CA MET A 21 -2.98 15.37 -13.36
C MET A 21 -3.53 14.54 -14.52
N GLU A 22 -4.15 15.19 -15.48
CA GLU A 22 -4.70 14.55 -16.67
C GLU A 22 -3.69 14.61 -17.82
N ARG A 23 -3.55 13.51 -18.55
CA ARG A 23 -2.70 13.51 -19.73
C ARG A 23 -3.35 14.34 -20.85
N ARG A 24 -2.59 15.27 -21.43
CA ARG A 24 -3.02 16.13 -22.53
C ARG A 24 -2.00 16.05 -23.68
N GLY A 25 -2.34 15.27 -24.72
CA GLY A 25 -1.42 15.02 -25.81
C GLY A 25 -0.16 14.30 -25.33
N GLU A 26 1.00 14.90 -25.57
CA GLU A 26 2.31 14.38 -25.12
C GLU A 26 2.71 14.88 -23.71
N GLY A 27 1.95 15.77 -23.09
CA GLY A 27 2.22 16.36 -21.78
C GLY A 27 1.17 16.03 -20.73
N TRP A 28 1.23 16.77 -19.65
CA TRP A 28 0.32 16.69 -18.52
C TRP A 28 -0.35 18.05 -18.27
N GLY A 29 -1.60 18.05 -17.87
CA GLY A 29 -2.30 19.23 -17.41
C GLY A 29 -1.79 19.70 -16.04
N GLU A 30 -2.33 20.82 -15.57
CA GLU A 30 -2.05 21.31 -14.23
C GLU A 30 -2.58 20.35 -13.16
N PRO A 31 -1.84 20.13 -12.08
CA PRO A 31 -2.33 19.33 -10.97
C PRO A 31 -3.51 20.03 -10.29
N ARG A 32 -4.55 19.27 -10.02
CA ARG A 32 -5.72 19.75 -9.25
C ARG A 32 -5.97 18.83 -8.07
N ASN A 33 -6.36 19.38 -6.93
CA ASN A 33 -6.86 18.63 -5.79
C ASN A 33 -8.15 17.92 -6.19
N LEU A 34 -8.33 16.66 -5.77
CA LEU A 34 -9.60 15.96 -6.01
C LEU A 34 -10.76 16.58 -5.21
N GLY A 35 -10.46 17.22 -4.08
CA GLY A 35 -11.48 17.82 -3.21
C GLY A 35 -12.36 16.76 -2.54
N GLU A 36 -13.39 17.27 -1.86
CA GLU A 36 -14.43 16.39 -1.28
C GLU A 36 -15.14 15.58 -2.39
N PRO A 37 -15.48 14.30 -2.08
CA PRO A 37 -15.35 13.63 -0.77
C PRO A 37 -14.06 12.84 -0.57
N VAL A 38 -13.09 12.94 -1.47
CA VAL A 38 -11.81 12.20 -1.40
C VAL A 38 -10.83 12.90 -0.49
N SER A 39 -10.49 14.17 -0.79
CA SER A 39 -9.61 14.98 0.04
C SER A 39 -10.43 15.73 1.08
N SER A 40 -10.24 15.42 2.36
CA SER A 40 -10.99 15.95 3.49
C SER A 40 -10.13 16.93 4.32
N ALA A 41 -10.53 17.21 5.55
CA ALA A 41 -9.71 17.94 6.51
C ALA A 41 -8.68 17.04 7.24
N ALA A 42 -8.62 15.76 6.88
CA ALA A 42 -7.64 14.81 7.38
C ALA A 42 -6.64 14.48 6.27
N PRO A 43 -5.39 14.09 6.60
CA PRO A 43 -4.42 13.68 5.59
C PRO A 43 -4.85 12.44 4.81
N GLU A 44 -4.86 12.54 3.47
CA GLU A 44 -5.06 11.44 2.54
C GLU A 44 -3.82 11.24 1.67
N PHE A 45 -3.36 9.99 1.59
CA PHE A 45 -2.15 9.67 0.86
C PHE A 45 -2.16 8.26 0.26
N PHE A 46 -1.17 7.99 -0.58
CA PHE A 46 -0.95 6.72 -1.24
C PHE A 46 -2.17 6.18 -2.00
N PRO A 47 -2.60 6.89 -3.08
CA PRO A 47 -3.71 6.43 -3.90
C PRO A 47 -3.37 5.19 -4.71
N SER A 48 -4.34 4.29 -4.86
CA SER A 48 -4.30 3.13 -5.73
C SER A 48 -5.62 3.01 -6.48
N LEU A 49 -5.58 2.76 -7.79
CA LEU A 49 -6.74 2.79 -8.67
C LEU A 49 -7.02 1.43 -9.28
N THR A 50 -8.29 1.08 -9.35
CA THR A 50 -8.78 -0.03 -10.17
C THR A 50 -8.96 0.41 -11.62
N ARG A 51 -9.21 -0.56 -12.52
CA ARG A 51 -9.41 -0.27 -13.95
C ARG A 51 -10.66 0.55 -14.23
N ASP A 52 -11.69 0.42 -13.42
CA ASP A 52 -12.95 1.19 -13.53
C ASP A 52 -12.88 2.56 -12.84
N GLY A 53 -11.71 2.92 -12.26
CA GLY A 53 -11.48 4.22 -11.64
C GLY A 53 -11.85 4.28 -10.15
N THR A 54 -12.27 3.19 -9.54
CA THR A 54 -12.45 3.15 -8.08
C THR A 54 -11.14 3.46 -7.38
N LEU A 55 -11.14 4.43 -6.49
CA LEU A 55 -9.97 4.94 -5.79
C LEU A 55 -9.89 4.35 -4.38
N TYR A 56 -8.73 3.76 -4.08
CA TYR A 56 -8.35 3.33 -2.74
C TYR A 56 -7.25 4.25 -2.22
N PHE A 57 -7.27 4.61 -0.96
CA PHE A 57 -6.27 5.49 -0.36
C PHE A 57 -6.17 5.28 1.15
N THR A 58 -5.09 5.77 1.72
CA THR A 58 -4.92 5.84 3.17
C THR A 58 -5.42 7.18 3.66
N ARG A 59 -6.23 7.20 4.73
CA ARG A 59 -6.61 8.39 5.48
C ARG A 59 -6.16 8.25 6.92
N ARG A 60 -5.52 9.30 7.46
CA ARG A 60 -5.19 9.37 8.88
C ARG A 60 -6.33 10.03 9.63
N GLU A 61 -7.01 9.26 10.46
CA GLU A 61 -8.11 9.77 11.28
C GLU A 61 -7.61 10.68 12.43
N PRO A 62 -8.48 11.49 13.07
CA PRO A 62 -8.09 12.37 14.17
C PRO A 62 -7.45 11.64 15.37
N SER A 63 -7.67 10.35 15.52
CA SER A 63 -6.99 9.49 16.50
C SER A 63 -5.50 9.26 16.20
N GLY A 64 -5.01 9.67 15.03
CA GLY A 64 -3.69 9.36 14.50
C GLY A 64 -3.57 7.98 13.85
N VAL A 65 -4.62 7.18 13.87
CA VAL A 65 -4.64 5.84 13.25
C VAL A 65 -4.95 5.96 11.77
N GLU A 66 -4.18 5.25 10.97
CA GLU A 66 -4.34 5.19 9.53
C GLU A 66 -5.24 4.03 9.13
N HIS A 67 -6.17 4.29 8.22
CA HIS A 67 -7.09 3.29 7.67
C HIS A 67 -7.18 3.41 6.16
N ILE A 68 -7.51 2.28 5.53
CA ILE A 68 -7.74 2.22 4.08
C ILE A 68 -9.20 2.55 3.82
N PHE A 69 -9.40 3.50 2.91
CA PHE A 69 -10.69 3.96 2.42
C PHE A 69 -10.83 3.65 0.94
N ARG A 70 -12.06 3.62 0.47
CA ARG A 70 -12.42 3.47 -0.94
C ARG A 70 -13.43 4.54 -1.33
N SER A 71 -13.27 5.15 -2.50
CA SER A 71 -14.26 6.00 -3.14
C SER A 71 -14.53 5.50 -4.56
N ARG A 72 -15.78 5.21 -4.87
CA ARG A 72 -16.21 4.72 -6.19
C ARG A 72 -16.35 5.87 -7.15
N LEU A 73 -15.96 5.65 -8.40
CA LEU A 73 -16.19 6.61 -9.48
C LEU A 73 -17.55 6.28 -10.15
N GLN A 74 -18.53 7.16 -10.05
CA GLN A 74 -19.82 7.04 -10.69
C GLN A 74 -20.15 8.31 -11.45
N ASP A 75 -20.52 8.20 -12.71
CA ASP A 75 -20.85 9.33 -13.60
C ASP A 75 -19.77 10.43 -13.61
N GLY A 76 -18.48 10.00 -13.58
CA GLY A 76 -17.32 10.89 -13.58
C GLY A 76 -17.08 11.62 -12.25
N ARG A 77 -17.74 11.25 -11.16
CA ARG A 77 -17.58 11.84 -9.84
C ARG A 77 -17.27 10.77 -8.79
N TYR A 78 -16.33 11.07 -7.92
CA TYR A 78 -16.07 10.24 -6.75
C TYR A 78 -17.23 10.36 -5.76
N GLN A 79 -17.65 9.21 -5.24
CA GLN A 79 -18.69 9.10 -4.23
C GLN A 79 -18.09 9.24 -2.83
N GLU A 80 -18.95 9.36 -1.80
CA GLU A 80 -18.52 9.40 -0.40
C GLU A 80 -17.53 8.28 -0.09
N ALA A 81 -16.42 8.65 0.56
CA ALA A 81 -15.37 7.72 0.87
C ALA A 81 -15.78 6.76 2.00
N GLU A 82 -15.79 5.49 1.73
CA GLU A 82 -16.13 4.44 2.70
C GLU A 82 -14.88 3.83 3.31
N LYS A 83 -14.83 3.75 4.63
CA LYS A 83 -13.80 3.02 5.36
C LYS A 83 -13.96 1.53 5.10
N LEU A 84 -12.90 0.86 4.67
CA LEU A 84 -12.94 -0.58 4.45
C LEU A 84 -13.15 -1.35 5.76
N PRO A 85 -13.72 -2.58 5.68
CA PRO A 85 -14.02 -3.38 6.88
C PRO A 85 -12.77 -3.84 7.60
N ALA A 86 -12.94 -4.36 8.82
CA ALA A 86 -11.86 -4.78 9.71
C ALA A 86 -10.96 -5.87 9.13
N GLN A 87 -11.44 -6.67 8.19
CA GLN A 87 -10.66 -7.66 7.47
C GLN A 87 -9.49 -7.00 6.72
N VAL A 88 -9.74 -5.89 6.02
CA VAL A 88 -8.72 -5.10 5.33
C VAL A 88 -7.99 -4.20 6.31
N ASN A 89 -8.75 -3.50 7.17
CA ASN A 89 -8.23 -2.61 8.19
C ASN A 89 -7.81 -3.36 9.47
N SER A 90 -7.07 -4.46 9.32
CA SER A 90 -6.59 -5.28 10.43
C SER A 90 -5.36 -4.68 11.14
N GLY A 91 -4.94 -5.25 12.28
CA GLY A 91 -3.77 -4.78 13.05
C GLY A 91 -4.00 -3.46 13.76
N GLN A 92 -2.92 -2.79 14.16
CA GLN A 92 -2.95 -1.52 14.86
C GLN A 92 -2.97 -0.32 13.90
N THR A 93 -2.14 -0.36 12.85
CA THR A 93 -2.15 0.63 11.77
C THR A 93 -1.87 -0.04 10.43
N ARG A 94 -2.35 0.54 9.36
CA ARG A 94 -2.23 0.06 7.98
C ARG A 94 -2.18 1.26 7.04
N PHE A 95 -1.40 1.13 5.98
CA PHE A 95 -1.14 2.24 5.05
C PHE A 95 -0.67 1.73 3.69
N ASN A 96 -0.51 2.59 2.70
CA ASN A 96 0.11 2.30 1.41
C ASN A 96 -0.44 1.05 0.71
N ALA A 97 -1.75 0.83 0.78
CA ALA A 97 -2.39 -0.33 0.17
C ALA A 97 -2.32 -0.28 -1.36
N PHE A 98 -2.14 -1.43 -1.98
CA PHE A 98 -2.22 -1.61 -3.42
C PHE A 98 -3.41 -2.51 -3.77
N VAL A 99 -4.36 -1.98 -4.54
CA VAL A 99 -5.52 -2.72 -5.03
C VAL A 99 -5.23 -3.32 -6.41
N ALA A 100 -5.71 -4.55 -6.64
CA ALA A 100 -5.68 -5.15 -7.96
C ALA A 100 -6.47 -4.31 -8.99
N PRO A 101 -6.00 -4.23 -10.25
CA PRO A 101 -6.74 -3.51 -11.30
C PRO A 101 -8.17 -4.02 -11.54
N ASP A 102 -8.46 -5.27 -11.22
CA ASP A 102 -9.78 -5.91 -11.30
C ASP A 102 -10.53 -5.92 -9.95
N GLU A 103 -9.98 -5.25 -8.95
CA GLU A 103 -10.51 -5.19 -7.57
C GLU A 103 -10.62 -6.57 -6.87
N GLY A 104 -10.00 -7.61 -7.43
CA GLY A 104 -10.10 -8.98 -6.93
C GLY A 104 -9.33 -9.25 -5.63
N TRP A 105 -8.41 -8.39 -5.28
CA TRP A 105 -7.61 -8.46 -4.05
C TRP A 105 -6.98 -7.10 -3.72
N ILE A 106 -6.56 -6.95 -2.46
CA ILE A 106 -5.81 -5.80 -1.98
C ILE A 106 -4.65 -6.26 -1.10
N ILE A 107 -3.46 -5.70 -1.31
CA ILE A 107 -2.28 -5.90 -0.45
C ILE A 107 -2.15 -4.69 0.46
N VAL A 108 -2.05 -4.93 1.76
CA VAL A 108 -2.02 -3.89 2.79
C VAL A 108 -0.81 -4.10 3.70
N PRO A 109 0.19 -3.21 3.69
CA PRO A 109 1.19 -3.15 4.76
C PRO A 109 0.51 -2.88 6.10
N THR A 110 0.74 -3.75 7.06
CA THR A 110 0.06 -3.69 8.36
C THR A 110 1.04 -3.87 9.51
N PHE A 111 0.98 -2.99 10.49
CA PHE A 111 1.73 -3.06 11.75
C PHE A 111 0.83 -3.58 12.87
N GLY A 112 1.44 -4.29 13.83
CA GLY A 112 0.80 -4.65 15.10
C GLY A 112 -0.15 -5.85 15.04
N ARG A 113 0.09 -6.79 14.13
CA ARG A 113 -0.57 -8.11 14.15
C ARG A 113 0.29 -9.14 14.86
N THR A 114 -0.34 -10.11 15.50
CA THR A 114 0.33 -11.17 16.27
C THR A 114 1.01 -12.22 15.39
N ASP A 115 0.63 -12.31 14.11
CA ASP A 115 1.19 -13.20 13.11
C ASP A 115 2.23 -12.53 12.19
N SER A 116 2.69 -11.31 12.55
CA SER A 116 3.76 -10.61 11.84
C SER A 116 5.12 -11.28 12.02
N LEU A 117 5.93 -11.28 10.94
CA LEU A 117 7.34 -11.68 10.95
C LEU A 117 8.26 -10.52 11.35
N GLY A 118 7.93 -9.32 10.91
CA GLY A 118 8.67 -8.09 11.16
C GLY A 118 7.85 -7.01 11.89
N ALA A 119 8.25 -5.77 11.74
CA ALA A 119 7.52 -4.64 12.29
C ALA A 119 6.26 -4.35 11.48
N THR A 120 6.39 -4.23 10.16
CA THR A 120 5.28 -4.08 9.21
C THR A 120 5.39 -5.16 8.17
N ASP A 121 4.33 -5.95 8.00
CA ASP A 121 4.25 -7.03 7.04
C ASP A 121 3.19 -6.74 5.97
N TYR A 122 3.36 -7.32 4.77
CA TYR A 122 2.28 -7.37 3.78
C TYR A 122 1.24 -8.42 4.15
N TYR A 123 -0.01 -7.99 4.09
CA TYR A 123 -1.18 -8.85 4.19
C TYR A 123 -2.01 -8.70 2.93
N ILE A 124 -2.66 -9.76 2.51
CA ILE A 124 -3.55 -9.77 1.36
C ILE A 124 -4.96 -10.15 1.77
N CYS A 125 -5.94 -9.41 1.27
CA CYS A 125 -7.36 -9.74 1.36
C CYS A 125 -7.92 -9.95 -0.04
N PHE A 126 -8.80 -10.93 -0.19
CA PHE A 126 -9.47 -11.27 -1.44
C PHE A 126 -10.91 -10.81 -1.40
N ARG A 127 -11.35 -10.13 -2.46
CA ARG A 127 -12.73 -9.67 -2.60
C ARG A 127 -13.60 -10.75 -3.22
N SER A 128 -14.81 -10.90 -2.74
CA SER A 128 -15.84 -11.78 -3.28
C SER A 128 -16.83 -10.99 -4.16
N ARG A 129 -17.64 -11.67 -4.96
CA ARG A 129 -18.64 -11.05 -5.85
C ARG A 129 -19.70 -10.21 -5.15
N ASP A 130 -19.97 -10.51 -3.88
CA ASP A 130 -20.91 -9.80 -3.02
C ASP A 130 -20.27 -8.60 -2.30
N ASP A 131 -19.11 -8.13 -2.77
CA ASP A 131 -18.36 -7.01 -2.21
C ASP A 131 -17.83 -7.25 -0.78
N THR A 132 -17.73 -8.49 -0.33
CA THR A 132 -17.11 -8.82 0.95
C THR A 132 -15.63 -9.15 0.79
N TRP A 133 -14.86 -8.93 1.85
CA TRP A 133 -13.43 -9.21 1.89
C TRP A 133 -13.13 -10.44 2.74
N SER A 134 -12.12 -11.21 2.35
CA SER A 134 -11.59 -12.29 3.19
C SER A 134 -10.89 -11.73 4.41
N GLU A 135 -10.65 -12.57 5.42
CA GLU A 135 -9.65 -12.27 6.44
C GLU A 135 -8.28 -12.00 5.78
N ALA A 136 -7.50 -11.13 6.42
CA ALA A 136 -6.16 -10.79 5.96
C ALA A 136 -5.20 -11.97 6.14
N VAL A 137 -4.55 -12.38 5.07
CA VAL A 137 -3.56 -13.47 5.04
C VAL A 137 -2.17 -12.86 5.00
N ASN A 138 -1.29 -13.22 5.94
CA ASN A 138 0.13 -12.85 5.90
C ASN A 138 0.79 -13.41 4.63
N MET A 139 1.49 -12.58 3.86
CA MET A 139 2.07 -13.01 2.58
C MET A 139 3.33 -13.86 2.72
N GLY A 140 3.77 -14.12 3.95
CA GLY A 140 4.82 -15.05 4.28
C GLY A 140 6.24 -14.58 3.96
N ALA A 141 7.22 -15.42 4.26
CA ALA A 141 8.65 -15.07 4.22
C ALA A 141 9.21 -14.77 2.82
N ALA A 142 8.46 -15.04 1.75
CA ALA A 142 8.86 -14.64 0.40
C ALA A 142 8.83 -13.12 0.21
N LEU A 143 7.87 -12.44 0.85
CA LEU A 143 7.70 -10.99 0.82
C LEU A 143 8.10 -10.35 2.14
N ASN A 144 7.64 -10.89 3.25
CA ASN A 144 7.86 -10.37 4.60
C ASN A 144 9.19 -10.87 5.18
N SER A 145 9.82 -10.08 6.03
CA SER A 145 11.12 -10.38 6.60
C SER A 145 11.14 -10.26 8.13
N ARG A 146 11.95 -11.10 8.77
CA ARG A 146 12.15 -11.01 10.22
C ARG A 146 12.87 -9.72 10.59
N GLY A 147 12.25 -8.91 11.43
CA GLY A 147 12.81 -7.64 11.92
C GLY A 147 12.82 -6.50 10.90
N GLY A 148 12.34 -6.72 9.67
CA GLY A 148 12.19 -5.71 8.65
C GLY A 148 10.83 -5.00 8.67
N SER A 149 10.68 -4.05 7.76
CA SER A 149 9.41 -3.39 7.43
C SER A 149 9.19 -3.45 5.94
N GLU A 150 7.99 -3.81 5.55
CA GLU A 150 7.55 -3.93 4.18
C GLU A 150 6.44 -2.93 3.88
N TYR A 151 6.52 -2.21 2.74
CA TYR A 151 5.51 -1.26 2.29
C TYR A 151 5.64 -0.94 0.79
N SER A 152 4.60 -0.35 0.20
CA SER A 152 4.58 0.09 -1.19
C SER A 152 4.70 -1.05 -2.21
N ALA A 153 3.73 -1.98 -2.19
CA ALA A 153 3.60 -2.99 -3.22
C ALA A 153 3.07 -2.40 -4.54
N SER A 154 3.44 -3.00 -5.67
CA SER A 154 2.96 -2.61 -7.00
C SER A 154 3.02 -3.80 -7.95
N LEU A 155 2.04 -3.92 -8.84
CA LEU A 155 2.02 -4.93 -9.89
C LEU A 155 2.64 -4.37 -11.18
N SER A 156 3.40 -5.18 -11.91
CA SER A 156 3.84 -4.80 -13.27
C SER A 156 2.64 -4.59 -14.20
N PRO A 157 2.74 -3.72 -15.22
CA PRO A 157 1.64 -3.46 -16.15
C PRO A 157 1.11 -4.70 -16.87
N ASP A 158 1.95 -5.71 -17.09
CA ASP A 158 1.58 -6.99 -17.69
C ASP A 158 1.07 -8.04 -16.68
N GLY A 159 1.03 -7.69 -15.39
CA GLY A 159 0.54 -8.52 -14.30
C GLY A 159 1.43 -9.69 -13.90
N LYS A 160 2.67 -9.78 -14.41
CA LYS A 160 3.55 -10.94 -14.18
C LYS A 160 4.39 -10.83 -12.91
N TYR A 161 4.73 -9.62 -12.50
CA TYR A 161 5.64 -9.37 -11.39
C TYR A 161 4.97 -8.51 -10.33
N LEU A 162 5.11 -8.93 -9.07
CA LEU A 162 4.78 -8.11 -7.91
C LEU A 162 6.08 -7.49 -7.40
N PHE A 163 6.19 -6.17 -7.51
CA PHE A 163 7.25 -5.37 -6.90
C PHE A 163 6.86 -5.00 -5.49
N PHE A 164 7.83 -4.98 -4.60
CA PHE A 164 7.60 -4.65 -3.20
C PHE A 164 8.85 -4.05 -2.56
N MET A 165 8.66 -3.19 -1.58
CA MET A 165 9.75 -2.63 -0.79
C MET A 165 9.91 -3.44 0.49
N SER A 166 11.16 -3.68 0.89
CA SER A 166 11.48 -4.37 2.13
C SER A 166 12.80 -3.83 2.69
N SER A 167 12.85 -3.63 4.00
CA SER A 167 14.07 -3.33 4.76
C SER A 167 14.68 -4.59 5.37
N ARG A 168 14.56 -5.73 4.68
CA ARG A 168 15.09 -7.02 5.15
C ARG A 168 16.59 -6.97 5.37
N VAL A 169 17.03 -7.62 6.41
CA VAL A 169 18.45 -7.81 6.71
C VAL A 169 18.83 -9.28 6.54
N PRO A 170 20.10 -9.60 6.21
CA PRO A 170 20.55 -10.98 6.16
C PRO A 170 20.29 -11.69 7.49
N PRO A 171 19.94 -12.98 7.46
CA PRO A 171 19.80 -13.77 8.67
C PRO A 171 21.07 -13.70 9.54
N ARG A 172 20.86 -13.66 10.86
CA ARG A 172 21.97 -13.51 11.83
C ARG A 172 23.05 -14.59 11.70
N GLU A 173 22.67 -15.75 11.20
CA GLU A 173 23.57 -16.89 10.93
C GLU A 173 24.58 -16.57 9.83
N GLN A 174 24.30 -15.59 8.98
CA GLN A 174 25.20 -15.10 7.94
C GLN A 174 26.11 -13.96 8.42
N TRP A 175 25.95 -13.50 9.66
CA TRP A 175 26.75 -12.44 10.22
C TRP A 175 28.09 -13.00 10.70
N PRO A 176 29.19 -12.26 10.51
CA PRO A 176 30.48 -12.70 11.03
C PRO A 176 30.45 -12.74 12.58
N ALA A 177 31.17 -13.67 13.17
CA ALA A 177 31.26 -13.79 14.63
C ALA A 177 31.75 -12.51 15.30
N LYS A 178 32.53 -11.69 14.58
CA LYS A 178 32.98 -10.37 15.04
C LYS A 178 32.63 -9.33 13.98
N LEU A 179 31.83 -8.37 14.36
CA LEU A 179 31.49 -7.23 13.50
C LEU A 179 32.69 -6.31 13.32
N SER A 180 32.96 -5.89 12.09
CA SER A 180 33.98 -4.90 11.76
C SER A 180 33.36 -3.71 11.04
N ALA A 181 34.01 -2.54 11.11
CA ALA A 181 33.57 -1.36 10.38
C ALA A 181 33.47 -1.62 8.86
N ALA A 182 34.43 -2.35 8.28
CA ALA A 182 34.40 -2.71 6.87
C ALA A 182 33.24 -3.63 6.51
N TRP A 183 32.85 -4.53 7.40
CA TRP A 183 31.67 -5.38 7.18
C TRP A 183 30.39 -4.54 7.26
N LEU A 184 30.26 -3.65 8.25
CA LEU A 184 29.12 -2.74 8.37
C LEU A 184 29.00 -1.79 7.16
N GLN A 185 30.13 -1.27 6.65
CA GLN A 185 30.13 -0.44 5.44
C GLN A 185 29.70 -1.21 4.19
N ARG A 186 30.15 -2.46 4.01
CA ARG A 186 29.64 -3.32 2.91
C ARG A 186 28.16 -3.57 3.08
N LEU A 187 27.74 -3.91 4.28
CA LEU A 187 26.35 -4.16 4.63
C LEU A 187 25.48 -2.94 4.26
N ALA A 188 25.90 -1.73 4.60
CA ALA A 188 25.18 -0.49 4.28
C ALA A 188 25.19 -0.15 2.77
N ALA A 189 26.12 -0.73 1.99
CA ALA A 189 26.19 -0.53 0.54
C ALA A 189 25.42 -1.58 -0.28
N GLU A 190 25.07 -2.71 0.34
CA GLU A 190 24.36 -3.80 -0.33
C GLU A 190 22.84 -3.58 -0.22
N PRO A 191 22.04 -3.97 -1.24
CA PRO A 191 20.59 -4.01 -1.12
C PRO A 191 20.17 -4.89 0.06
N GLY A 192 19.23 -4.41 0.87
CA GLY A 192 18.62 -5.22 1.92
C GLY A 192 19.16 -5.04 3.32
N ILE A 193 19.82 -3.91 3.61
CA ILE A 193 20.23 -3.64 4.97
C ILE A 193 19.89 -2.20 5.35
N ASP A 194 18.93 -2.07 6.23
CA ASP A 194 18.42 -0.82 6.81
C ASP A 194 18.05 0.26 5.78
N ASN A 195 18.49 0.05 4.53
CA ASN A 195 18.07 0.79 3.35
C ASN A 195 16.96 -0.01 2.67
N THR A 196 15.78 0.50 2.68
CA THR A 196 14.65 -0.07 1.95
C THR A 196 15.04 -0.27 0.48
N SER A 197 14.94 -1.52 0.02
CA SER A 197 15.22 -1.90 -1.36
C SER A 197 13.97 -2.41 -2.04
N ILE A 198 13.93 -2.29 -3.37
CA ILE A 198 12.83 -2.82 -4.19
C ILE A 198 13.20 -4.24 -4.61
N TYR A 199 12.27 -5.16 -4.36
CA TYR A 199 12.33 -6.57 -4.74
C TYR A 199 11.18 -6.90 -5.68
N TRP A 200 11.24 -8.05 -6.30
CA TRP A 200 10.14 -8.57 -7.10
C TRP A 200 10.01 -10.09 -6.94
N VAL A 201 8.79 -10.56 -7.13
CA VAL A 201 8.46 -11.99 -7.20
C VAL A 201 7.48 -12.23 -8.36
N ASP A 202 7.35 -13.49 -8.78
CA ASP A 202 6.29 -13.89 -9.71
C ASP A 202 4.91 -13.64 -9.07
N ALA A 203 4.07 -12.88 -9.76
CA ALA A 203 2.75 -12.50 -9.23
C ALA A 203 1.81 -13.69 -9.01
N ARG A 204 2.12 -14.89 -9.54
CA ARG A 204 1.37 -16.12 -9.24
C ARG A 204 1.34 -16.48 -7.76
N ILE A 205 2.28 -15.95 -6.97
CA ILE A 205 2.27 -16.11 -5.49
C ILE A 205 0.93 -15.64 -4.89
N ILE A 206 0.29 -14.62 -5.47
CA ILE A 206 -1.01 -14.10 -5.01
C ILE A 206 -2.07 -15.21 -5.02
N GLU A 207 -2.13 -16.00 -6.09
CA GLU A 207 -3.13 -17.08 -6.18
C GLU A 207 -2.86 -18.22 -5.22
N THR A 208 -1.61 -18.47 -4.83
CA THR A 208 -1.28 -19.50 -3.84
C THR A 208 -1.78 -19.15 -2.43
N LEU A 209 -2.02 -17.86 -2.18
CA LEU A 209 -2.52 -17.35 -0.90
C LEU A 209 -4.06 -17.26 -0.86
N ARG A 210 -4.74 -17.51 -1.97
CA ARG A 210 -6.21 -17.41 -2.04
C ARG A 210 -6.86 -18.51 -1.19
N PRO A 211 -7.76 -18.16 -0.26
CA PRO A 211 -8.50 -19.15 0.52
C PRO A 211 -9.29 -20.10 -0.39
N GLN A 212 -9.25 -21.39 -0.08
CA GLN A 212 -10.00 -22.40 -0.84
C GLN A 212 -11.51 -22.10 -0.78
N GLY A 213 -12.18 -22.19 -1.94
CA GLY A 213 -13.62 -21.98 -2.05
C GLY A 213 -14.07 -20.54 -2.36
N LYS A 214 -13.18 -19.56 -2.44
CA LYS A 214 -13.52 -18.20 -2.92
C LYS A 214 -13.17 -18.07 -4.40
N ALA A 215 -14.21 -18.02 -5.24
CA ALA A 215 -14.07 -17.74 -6.67
C ALA A 215 -13.58 -16.28 -6.87
N ARG A 216 -12.88 -16.02 -8.00
CA ARG A 216 -12.60 -14.65 -8.45
C ARG A 216 -13.92 -13.88 -8.64
N PRO A 217 -13.94 -12.57 -8.37
CA PRO A 217 -15.10 -11.71 -8.65
C PRO A 217 -15.51 -11.71 -10.12
#